data_58441b7fb7c67ded5a548a4d577a6f5f
#
_entry.id   58441b7fb7c67ded5a548a4d577a6f5f
#
_cell.length_a   1.000
_cell.length_b   1.000
_cell.length_c   1.000
_cell.angle_alpha   90.00
_cell.angle_beta   90.00
_cell.angle_gamma   90.00
#
_symmetry.space_group_name_H-M   'P 1'
#
loop_
_entity.id
_entity.type
_entity.pdbx_description
1 polymer ?
#
loop_
_entity_poly.entity_id
_entity_poly.type
_entity_poly.pdbx_seq_one_letter_code
_entity_poly.pdbx_strand_id
1 'polypeptide(L)'
;MDVIEGVSIISIGEAKGHGLYVDDQTLMEVKECAESYKGGVKVNLDHGAGIKDIVGFVNNFRIVGSQLLGDLNLLETSPMRDYVLEISSKLPDTFGISIAFSGPIREVNGMDFASCTELYSADLVQTPAANATGLFSFTAKQ
;
A
#
# COMPACT_ATOMS: atom_id res chain seq x y z
N MET A 1 21.47 -1.43 -0.07
CA MET A 1 20.24 -0.78 -0.56
C MET A 1 19.18 -0.83 0.52
N ASP A 2 18.49 0.27 0.72
CA ASP A 2 17.54 0.39 1.84
C ASP A 2 16.17 -0.11 1.43
N VAL A 3 15.88 -1.35 1.83
CA VAL A 3 14.61 -2.01 1.54
C VAL A 3 13.90 -2.28 2.85
N ILE A 4 12.65 -1.84 2.93
CA ILE A 4 11.77 -2.16 4.05
C ILE A 4 10.86 -3.29 3.62
N GLU A 5 11.12 -4.50 4.12
CA GLU A 5 10.43 -5.70 3.67
C GLU A 5 9.09 -5.87 4.38
N GLY A 6 8.13 -6.42 3.65
CA GLY A 6 6.86 -6.83 4.23
C GLY A 6 5.92 -5.70 4.62
N VAL A 7 5.94 -4.59 3.88
CA VAL A 7 4.98 -3.51 4.12
C VAL A 7 3.59 -3.90 3.63
N SER A 8 2.56 -3.50 4.36
CA SER A 8 1.17 -3.79 3.98
C SER A 8 0.69 -2.83 2.91
N ILE A 9 0.30 -3.37 1.77
CA ILE A 9 -0.20 -2.58 0.64
C ILE A 9 -1.70 -2.33 0.82
N ILE A 10 -2.45 -3.39 1.12
CA ILE A 10 -3.88 -3.31 1.36
C ILE A 10 -4.30 -4.53 2.17
N SER A 11 -5.28 -4.36 3.05
CA SER A 11 -5.77 -5.41 3.95
C SER A 11 -7.26 -5.66 3.73
N ILE A 12 -7.69 -6.91 3.95
CA ILE A 12 -9.10 -7.27 3.93
C ILE A 12 -9.82 -6.52 5.06
N GLY A 13 -11.00 -6.00 4.76
CA GLY A 13 -11.84 -5.28 5.70
C GLY A 13 -12.40 -4.02 5.08
N GLU A 14 -12.89 -3.14 5.95
CA GLU A 14 -13.45 -1.86 5.52
C GLU A 14 -12.35 -0.86 5.18
N ALA A 15 -12.48 -0.21 4.03
CA ALA A 15 -11.61 0.91 3.67
C ALA A 15 -12.21 2.17 4.29
N LYS A 16 -11.60 2.66 5.36
CA LYS A 16 -12.12 3.77 6.16
C LYS A 16 -12.40 5.01 5.30
N GLY A 17 -13.62 5.54 5.47
CA GLY A 17 -14.01 6.77 4.80
C GLY A 17 -14.47 6.62 3.36
N HIS A 18 -14.46 5.41 2.81
CA HIS A 18 -14.82 5.19 1.41
C HIS A 18 -16.12 4.41 1.21
N GLY A 19 -16.69 3.82 2.27
CA GLY A 19 -17.89 3.00 2.15
C GLY A 19 -17.67 1.73 1.34
N LEU A 20 -16.42 1.30 1.19
CA LEU A 20 -16.04 0.13 0.42
C LEU A 20 -15.36 -0.89 1.31
N TYR A 21 -15.48 -2.16 0.92
CA TYR A 21 -14.81 -3.27 1.58
C TYR A 21 -13.78 -3.90 0.64
N VAL A 22 -12.75 -4.48 1.23
CA VAL A 22 -11.68 -5.21 0.53
C VAL A 22 -11.83 -6.68 0.88
N ASP A 23 -11.89 -7.53 -0.15
CA ASP A 23 -11.96 -8.99 0.03
C ASP A 23 -10.78 -9.66 -0.69
N ASP A 24 -10.78 -10.99 -0.70
CA ASP A 24 -9.72 -11.77 -1.37
C ASP A 24 -9.58 -11.42 -2.85
N GLN A 25 -10.69 -11.19 -3.54
CA GLN A 25 -10.66 -10.82 -4.94
C GLN A 25 -9.99 -9.47 -5.14
N THR A 26 -10.28 -8.51 -4.25
CA THR A 26 -9.62 -7.20 -4.31
C THR A 26 -8.11 -7.35 -4.18
N LEU A 27 -7.64 -8.18 -3.23
CA LEU A 27 -6.21 -8.42 -3.05
C LEU A 27 -5.57 -8.98 -4.32
N MET A 28 -6.22 -9.95 -4.96
CA MET A 28 -5.70 -10.57 -6.17
C MET A 28 -5.65 -9.59 -7.32
N GLU A 29 -6.67 -8.75 -7.48
CA GLU A 29 -6.71 -7.77 -8.56
C GLU A 29 -5.66 -6.69 -8.38
N VAL A 30 -5.48 -6.19 -7.14
CA VAL A 30 -4.43 -5.21 -6.85
C VAL A 30 -3.05 -5.81 -7.13
N LYS A 31 -2.83 -7.06 -6.72
CA LYS A 31 -1.56 -7.74 -6.96
C LYS A 31 -1.26 -7.84 -8.46
N GLU A 32 -2.26 -8.24 -9.28
CA GLU A 32 -2.08 -8.33 -10.72
C GLU A 32 -1.73 -6.97 -11.33
N CYS A 33 -2.45 -5.92 -10.93
CA CYS A 33 -2.16 -4.56 -11.41
C CYS A 33 -0.76 -4.12 -11.01
N ALA A 34 -0.36 -4.42 -9.77
CA ALA A 34 0.96 -4.05 -9.27
C ALA A 34 2.07 -4.76 -10.04
N GLU A 35 1.88 -6.04 -10.33
CA GLU A 35 2.87 -6.85 -11.04
C GLU A 35 3.00 -6.50 -12.52
N SER A 36 2.06 -5.73 -13.07
CA SER A 36 2.16 -5.25 -14.44
C SER A 36 3.27 -4.20 -14.62
N TYR A 37 3.71 -3.59 -13.53
CA TYR A 37 4.79 -2.60 -13.56
C TYR A 37 6.12 -3.31 -13.39
N LYS A 38 6.97 -3.30 -14.42
CA LYS A 38 8.25 -4.00 -14.38
C LYS A 38 9.23 -3.43 -13.35
N GLY A 39 9.19 -2.12 -13.15
CA GLY A 39 10.08 -1.44 -12.20
C GLY A 39 9.52 -1.33 -10.79
N GLY A 40 8.33 -1.86 -10.55
CA GLY A 40 7.63 -1.68 -9.28
C GLY A 40 6.63 -0.53 -9.32
N VAL A 41 5.83 -0.42 -8.27
CA VAL A 41 4.82 0.62 -8.14
C VAL A 41 5.43 1.81 -7.42
N LYS A 42 5.33 2.99 -8.02
CA LYS A 42 5.92 4.20 -7.42
C LYS A 42 5.27 4.53 -6.09
N VAL A 43 6.07 5.07 -5.19
CA VAL A 43 5.62 5.51 -3.86
C VAL A 43 5.80 7.01 -3.74
N ASN A 44 4.68 7.70 -3.45
CA ASN A 44 4.68 9.14 -3.23
C ASN A 44 4.49 9.45 -1.74
N LEU A 45 4.89 10.65 -1.33
CA LEU A 45 4.57 11.17 0.00
C LEU A 45 3.20 11.83 -0.04
N ASP A 46 2.32 11.49 0.91
CA ASP A 46 1.06 12.18 1.17
C ASP A 46 0.15 12.34 -0.06
N HIS A 47 0.06 11.33 -0.92
CA HIS A 47 -0.69 11.42 -2.18
C HIS A 47 -0.20 12.55 -3.09
N GLY A 48 1.05 12.95 -2.95
CA GLY A 48 1.63 13.97 -3.79
C GLY A 48 1.61 13.58 -5.26
N ALA A 49 1.46 14.58 -6.14
CA ALA A 49 1.37 14.36 -7.58
C ALA A 49 2.58 14.89 -8.34
N GLY A 50 3.48 15.57 -7.66
CA GLY A 50 4.69 16.12 -8.28
C GLY A 50 5.78 15.08 -8.38
N ILE A 51 6.67 15.25 -9.35
CA ILE A 51 7.79 14.33 -9.55
C ILE A 51 8.70 14.28 -8.32
N LYS A 52 8.76 15.37 -7.55
CA LYS A 52 9.56 15.43 -6.32
C LYS A 52 8.99 14.59 -5.20
N ASP A 53 7.71 14.22 -5.30
CA ASP A 53 7.05 13.45 -4.24
C ASP A 53 7.33 11.96 -4.34
N ILE A 54 7.95 11.50 -5.43
CA ILE A 54 8.32 10.10 -5.58
C ILE A 54 9.55 9.83 -4.72
N VAL A 55 9.41 8.91 -3.75
CA VAL A 55 10.50 8.60 -2.81
C VAL A 55 11.01 7.18 -2.95
N GLY A 56 10.31 6.34 -3.71
CA GLY A 56 10.70 4.95 -3.86
C GLY A 56 9.72 4.18 -4.72
N PHE A 57 9.80 2.85 -4.59
CA PHE A 57 8.90 1.94 -5.31
C PHE A 57 8.72 0.66 -4.50
N VAL A 58 7.60 -0.01 -4.73
CA VAL A 58 7.28 -1.29 -4.08
C VAL A 58 7.32 -2.39 -5.12
N ASN A 59 7.93 -3.52 -4.75
CA ASN A 59 7.97 -4.72 -5.58
C ASN A 59 7.81 -5.97 -4.70
N ASN A 60 7.97 -7.15 -5.31
CA ASN A 60 7.88 -8.44 -4.62
C ASN A 60 6.55 -8.63 -3.89
N PHE A 61 5.46 -8.42 -4.62
CA PHE A 61 4.12 -8.52 -4.06
C PHE A 61 3.75 -9.95 -3.74
N ARG A 62 3.11 -10.14 -2.57
CA ARG A 62 2.66 -11.46 -2.11
C ARG A 62 1.47 -11.32 -1.19
N ILE A 63 0.54 -12.25 -1.29
CA ILE A 63 -0.60 -12.31 -0.40
C ILE A 63 -0.25 -13.21 0.77
N VAL A 64 -0.34 -12.68 1.99
CA VAL A 64 -0.08 -13.41 3.22
C VAL A 64 -1.28 -13.23 4.13
N GLY A 65 -2.06 -14.31 4.33
CA GLY A 65 -3.29 -14.22 5.10
C GLY A 65 -4.28 -13.22 4.50
N SER A 66 -4.63 -12.22 5.25
CA SER A 66 -5.62 -11.21 4.88
C SER A 66 -5.01 -9.94 4.32
N GLN A 67 -3.75 -9.98 3.87
CA GLN A 67 -3.04 -8.79 3.43
C GLN A 67 -2.23 -9.05 2.16
N LEU A 68 -2.12 -8.01 1.33
CA LEU A 68 -1.16 -7.96 0.25
C LEU A 68 0.06 -7.21 0.76
N LEU A 69 1.21 -7.88 0.74
CA LEU A 69 2.47 -7.30 1.19
C LEU A 69 3.37 -7.03 0.00
N GLY A 70 4.33 -6.14 0.21
CA GLY A 70 5.39 -5.86 -0.76
C GLY A 70 6.64 -5.36 -0.03
N ASP A 71 7.67 -5.08 -0.80
CA ASP A 71 8.93 -4.56 -0.27
C ASP A 71 9.13 -3.14 -0.76
N LEU A 72 9.28 -2.22 0.19
CA LEU A 72 9.46 -0.80 -0.11
C LEU A 72 10.95 -0.52 -0.32
N ASN A 73 11.28 -0.10 -1.53
CA ASN A 73 12.63 0.28 -1.91
C ASN A 73 12.71 1.81 -1.94
N LEU A 74 13.54 2.39 -1.09
CA LEU A 74 13.71 3.84 -1.04
C LEU A 74 14.81 4.28 -2.01
N LEU A 75 14.55 5.35 -2.74
CA LEU A 75 15.56 5.92 -3.66
C LEU A 75 16.73 6.48 -2.85
N GLU A 76 17.94 6.13 -3.27
CA GLU A 76 19.16 6.54 -2.55
C GLU A 76 19.31 8.06 -2.49
N THR A 77 18.85 8.76 -3.52
CA THR A 77 18.98 10.22 -3.60
C THR A 77 17.80 10.96 -3.02
N SER A 78 16.77 10.26 -2.53
CA SER A 78 15.64 10.93 -1.91
C SER A 78 16.07 11.61 -0.62
N PRO A 79 15.77 12.92 -0.44
CA PRO A 79 16.08 13.59 0.82
C PRO A 79 15.25 13.05 1.99
N MET A 80 14.19 12.28 1.71
CA MET A 80 13.34 11.70 2.74
C MET A 80 13.76 10.27 3.13
N ARG A 81 14.76 9.71 2.47
CA ARG A 81 15.16 8.32 2.68
C ARG A 81 15.45 8.00 4.15
N ASP A 82 16.35 8.75 4.75
CA ASP A 82 16.76 8.50 6.13
C ASP A 82 15.62 8.71 7.10
N TYR A 83 14.79 9.71 6.84
CA TYR A 83 13.62 9.99 7.66
C TYR A 83 12.60 8.83 7.60
N VAL A 84 12.30 8.34 6.40
CA VAL A 84 11.35 7.22 6.23
C VAL A 84 11.90 5.96 6.90
N LEU A 85 13.20 5.70 6.78
CA LEU A 85 13.82 4.57 7.47
C LEU A 85 13.64 4.68 8.97
N GLU A 86 13.87 5.87 9.53
CA GLU A 86 13.76 6.07 10.97
C GLU A 86 12.33 5.90 11.47
N ILE A 87 11.33 6.51 10.82
CA ILE A 87 9.94 6.37 11.28
C ILE A 87 9.41 4.96 11.06
N SER A 88 9.93 4.24 10.05
CA SER A 88 9.55 2.83 9.83
C SER A 88 10.05 1.94 10.97
N SER A 89 11.20 2.24 11.52
CA SER A 89 11.77 1.50 12.65
C SER A 89 11.14 1.89 13.98
N LYS A 90 10.92 3.18 14.20
CA LYS A 90 10.51 3.69 15.51
C LYS A 90 9.01 3.89 15.66
N LEU A 91 8.31 4.23 14.57
CA LEU A 91 6.92 4.63 14.62
C LEU A 91 6.08 3.93 13.53
N PRO A 92 6.22 2.61 13.34
CA PRO A 92 5.54 1.92 12.21
C PRO A 92 4.02 1.92 12.32
N ASP A 93 3.46 2.21 13.51
CA ASP A 93 2.01 2.21 13.72
C ASP A 93 1.37 3.57 13.42
N THR A 94 2.17 4.60 13.15
CA THR A 94 1.66 5.97 12.99
C THR A 94 1.45 6.36 11.53
N PHE A 95 1.84 5.52 10.60
CA PHE A 95 1.68 5.78 9.17
C PHE A 95 1.62 4.45 8.42
N GLY A 96 1.33 4.51 7.16
CA GLY A 96 1.29 3.31 6.33
C GLY A 96 1.09 3.65 4.87
N ILE A 97 0.76 2.63 4.07
CA ILE A 97 0.54 2.78 2.65
C ILE A 97 -0.96 2.84 2.36
N SER A 98 -1.33 3.82 1.55
CA SER A 98 -2.66 3.94 0.97
C SER A 98 -2.49 3.95 -0.55
N ILE A 99 -3.12 3.01 -1.24
CA ILE A 99 -2.96 2.92 -2.70
C ILE A 99 -4.00 3.78 -3.41
N ALA A 100 -3.58 4.33 -4.55
CA ALA A 100 -4.46 5.03 -5.48
C ALA A 100 -4.74 4.09 -6.64
N PHE A 101 -6.01 3.69 -6.79
CA PHE A 101 -6.41 2.75 -7.84
C PHE A 101 -7.84 3.01 -8.26
N SER A 102 -8.24 2.43 -9.39
CA SER A 102 -9.60 2.53 -9.89
C SER A 102 -10.10 1.16 -10.36
N GLY A 103 -11.42 1.02 -10.35
CA GLY A 103 -12.09 -0.19 -10.80
C GLY A 103 -13.57 -0.12 -10.48
N PRO A 104 -14.39 -1.04 -11.04
CA PRO A 104 -15.81 -1.07 -10.75
C PRO A 104 -16.08 -1.54 -9.33
N ILE A 105 -17.20 -1.09 -8.78
CA ILE A 105 -17.67 -1.56 -7.48
C ILE A 105 -18.44 -2.86 -7.69
N ARG A 106 -18.15 -3.88 -6.87
CA ARG A 106 -18.88 -5.15 -6.85
C ARG A 106 -19.83 -5.15 -5.67
N GLU A 107 -21.13 -5.26 -5.93
CA GLU A 107 -22.10 -5.40 -4.85
C GLU A 107 -22.32 -6.89 -4.56
N VAL A 108 -22.16 -7.28 -3.30
CA VAL A 108 -22.39 -8.65 -2.84
C VAL A 108 -23.16 -8.58 -1.54
N ASN A 109 -24.38 -9.12 -1.51
CA ASN A 109 -25.23 -9.16 -0.33
C ASN A 109 -25.45 -7.77 0.32
N GLY A 110 -25.60 -6.75 -0.52
CA GLY A 110 -25.84 -5.38 -0.05
C GLY A 110 -24.59 -4.64 0.40
N MET A 111 -23.42 -5.23 0.24
CA MET A 111 -22.15 -4.58 0.55
C MET A 111 -21.37 -4.29 -0.72
N ASP A 112 -20.70 -3.14 -0.74
CA ASP A 112 -19.90 -2.71 -1.88
C ASP A 112 -18.43 -3.07 -1.68
N PHE A 113 -17.87 -3.84 -2.62
CA PHE A 113 -16.48 -4.27 -2.59
C PHE A 113 -15.67 -3.58 -3.68
N ALA A 114 -14.45 -3.23 -3.35
CA ALA A 114 -13.53 -2.61 -4.30
C ALA A 114 -13.01 -3.61 -5.31
N SER A 115 -12.83 -3.14 -6.54
CA SER A 115 -12.12 -3.87 -7.60
C SER A 115 -11.00 -3.00 -8.13
N CYS A 116 -9.99 -3.63 -8.68
CA CYS A 116 -8.86 -2.90 -9.24
C CYS A 116 -8.66 -3.29 -10.69
N THR A 117 -8.83 -2.32 -11.60
CA THR A 117 -8.48 -2.47 -13.00
C THR A 117 -7.21 -1.70 -13.33
N GLU A 118 -6.90 -0.67 -12.55
CA GLU A 118 -5.68 0.10 -12.73
C GLU A 118 -5.17 0.59 -11.37
N LEU A 119 -3.88 0.42 -11.13
CA LEU A 119 -3.20 0.87 -9.92
C LEU A 119 -2.25 2.00 -10.32
N TYR A 120 -2.32 3.14 -9.61
CA TYR A 120 -1.54 4.32 -9.97
C TYR A 120 -0.31 4.51 -9.09
N SER A 121 -0.46 4.34 -7.78
CA SER A 121 0.64 4.55 -6.85
C SER A 121 0.34 3.91 -5.50
N ALA A 122 1.40 3.77 -4.70
CA ALA A 122 1.31 3.33 -3.30
C ALA A 122 1.89 4.45 -2.45
N ASP A 123 1.03 5.20 -1.76
CA ASP A 123 1.43 6.44 -1.12
C ASP A 123 1.65 6.27 0.38
N LEU A 124 2.70 6.91 0.92
CA LEU A 124 2.95 6.93 2.36
C LEU A 124 2.12 8.04 2.99
N VAL A 125 1.21 7.66 3.89
CA VAL A 125 0.28 8.60 4.54
C VAL A 125 0.14 8.27 6.02
N GLN A 126 -0.30 9.25 6.82
CA GLN A 126 -0.48 9.03 8.25
C GLN A 126 -1.67 8.12 8.55
N THR A 127 -2.74 8.20 7.77
CA THR A 127 -3.96 7.44 8.04
C THR A 127 -4.38 6.67 6.79
N PRO A 128 -3.78 5.49 6.53
CA PRO A 128 -4.16 4.71 5.36
C PRO A 128 -5.56 4.13 5.50
N ALA A 129 -6.35 4.21 4.42
CA ALA A 129 -7.75 3.79 4.43
C ALA A 129 -7.92 2.28 4.65
N ALA A 130 -7.06 1.48 4.04
CA ALA A 130 -7.19 0.01 4.04
C ALA A 130 -6.02 -0.71 4.69
N ASN A 131 -5.34 -0.05 5.63
CA ASN A 131 -4.24 -0.63 6.41
C ASN A 131 -4.31 -0.10 7.84
N ALA A 132 -5.32 -0.56 8.57
CA ALA A 132 -5.61 -0.05 9.91
C ALA A 132 -4.51 -0.31 10.93
N THR A 133 -3.62 -1.27 10.66
CA THR A 133 -2.52 -1.62 11.56
C THR A 133 -1.23 -0.87 11.25
N GLY A 134 -1.23 0.05 10.30
CA GLY A 134 -0.06 0.82 9.94
C GLY A 134 0.77 0.19 8.84
N LEU A 135 2.08 0.40 8.91
CA LEU A 135 3.01 0.03 7.84
C LEU A 135 3.13 -1.49 7.64
N PHE A 136 3.10 -2.25 8.70
CA PHE A 136 3.32 -3.70 8.64
C PHE A 136 2.05 -4.50 8.89
N SER A 137 2.12 -5.79 8.61
CA SER A 137 1.01 -6.70 8.85
C SER A 137 0.83 -7.00 10.35
N PHE A 138 -0.32 -7.57 10.72
CA PHE A 138 -0.56 -8.02 12.09
C PHE A 138 0.52 -8.98 12.57
N THR A 139 0.95 -9.90 11.70
CA THR A 139 1.93 -10.90 12.06
C THR A 139 3.31 -10.30 12.31
N ALA A 140 3.63 -9.19 11.69
CA ALA A 140 4.90 -8.50 11.87
C ALA A 140 5.03 -7.86 13.25
N LYS A 141 3.90 -7.62 13.93
CA LYS A 141 3.86 -6.99 15.24
C LYS A 141 3.96 -7.96 16.41
N GLN A 142 3.78 -9.21 16.11
CA GLN A 142 3.83 -10.27 17.13
C GLN A 142 5.25 -10.88 17.20
#